data_88f799807e5473b7ce1d3c77266f2aeb
#
_entry.id   88f799807e5473b7ce1d3c77266f2aeb
#
_cell.length_a   1.000
_cell.length_b   1.000
_cell.length_c   1.000
_cell.angle_alpha   90.00
_cell.angle_beta   90.00
_cell.angle_gamma   90.00
#
_symmetry.space_group_name_H-M   'P 1'
#
loop_
_entity.id
_entity.type
_entity.pdbx_description
1 polymer ?
#
loop_
_entity_poly.entity_id
_entity_poly.type
_entity_poly.pdbx_seq_one_letter_code
_entity_poly.pdbx_strand_id
1 'polypeptide(L)'
;MLDPKIGVGGGYTWVDEVGFGTANALAGFNFWVGENFAFTVQTTYKHAFEENYGISHFQHAAGVKLKFGGSDRDGDGIYDWEDECPDTPGLPEFNGCPDTDGDGIEDRNDACPNTPGLPEFNGCPDTDGDGIPDPQDACPNTPGLPEFNGCP
;
A
#
# COMPACT_ATOMS: atom_id res chain seq x y z
N MET A 1 -2.76 -12.94 15.20
CA MET A 1 -2.93 -11.62 15.83
C MET A 1 -4.39 -11.44 16.22
N LEU A 2 -4.69 -10.83 17.38
CA LEU A 2 -6.05 -10.56 17.86
C LEU A 2 -6.45 -9.13 17.46
N ASP A 3 -7.58 -9.00 16.77
CA ASP A 3 -8.10 -7.73 16.28
C ASP A 3 -9.52 -7.52 16.84
N PRO A 4 -9.70 -6.64 17.84
CA PRO A 4 -11.01 -6.35 18.41
C PRO A 4 -11.83 -5.48 17.48
N LYS A 5 -13.15 -5.69 17.48
CA LYS A 5 -14.11 -4.86 16.74
C LYS A 5 -15.29 -4.46 17.59
N ILE A 6 -15.73 -3.22 17.44
CA ILE A 6 -16.97 -2.70 18.00
C ILE A 6 -17.72 -1.96 16.90
N GLY A 7 -19.03 -1.94 16.98
CA GLY A 7 -19.86 -1.24 16.01
C GLY A 7 -21.26 -0.98 16.52
N VAL A 8 -21.88 0.03 15.93
CA VAL A 8 -23.29 0.36 16.12
C VAL A 8 -23.96 0.51 14.77
N GLY A 9 -25.23 0.16 14.67
CA GLY A 9 -25.95 0.26 13.42
C GLY A 9 -27.45 0.12 13.61
N GLY A 10 -28.19 0.36 12.54
CA GLY A 10 -29.61 0.08 12.43
C GLY A 10 -29.84 -1.10 11.49
N GLY A 11 -30.95 -1.77 11.67
CA GLY A 11 -31.38 -2.87 10.80
C GLY A 11 -32.88 -3.06 10.80
N TYR A 12 -33.31 -3.95 9.93
CA TYR A 12 -34.70 -4.38 9.84
C TYR A 12 -34.72 -5.89 9.99
N THR A 13 -35.59 -6.38 10.87
CA THR A 13 -35.71 -7.82 11.17
C THR A 13 -37.13 -8.28 10.84
N TRP A 14 -37.25 -9.42 10.18
CA TRP A 14 -38.50 -10.07 9.83
C TRP A 14 -38.69 -11.32 10.67
N VAL A 15 -39.86 -11.47 11.28
CA VAL A 15 -40.27 -12.68 11.97
C VAL A 15 -41.69 -12.96 11.55
N ASP A 16 -41.95 -14.11 10.93
CA ASP A 16 -43.27 -14.57 10.49
C ASP A 16 -44.09 -13.49 9.74
N GLU A 17 -43.52 -12.93 8.67
CA GLU A 17 -44.10 -11.88 7.81
C GLU A 17 -44.24 -10.48 8.45
N VAL A 18 -43.88 -10.31 9.73
CA VAL A 18 -43.85 -9.03 10.41
C VAL A 18 -42.43 -8.47 10.45
N GLY A 19 -42.25 -7.28 9.91
CA GLY A 19 -40.97 -6.59 9.91
C GLY A 19 -40.94 -5.45 10.93
N PHE A 20 -39.83 -5.29 11.65
CA PHE A 20 -39.62 -4.20 12.60
C PHE A 20 -38.18 -3.68 12.57
N GLY A 21 -38.06 -2.37 12.89
CA GLY A 21 -36.76 -1.72 13.00
C GLY A 21 -36.00 -2.12 14.26
N THR A 22 -34.68 -2.23 14.15
CA THR A 22 -33.80 -2.53 15.28
C THR A 22 -32.60 -1.57 15.34
N ALA A 23 -32.18 -1.19 16.55
CA ALA A 23 -30.85 -0.65 16.79
C ALA A 23 -29.92 -1.77 17.26
N ASN A 24 -28.72 -1.78 16.75
CA ASN A 24 -27.76 -2.86 16.98
C ASN A 24 -26.47 -2.31 17.57
N ALA A 25 -25.94 -2.99 18.59
CA ALA A 25 -24.58 -2.78 19.11
C ALA A 25 -23.81 -4.10 18.98
N LEU A 26 -22.61 -4.04 18.45
CA LEU A 26 -21.78 -5.20 18.13
C LEU A 26 -20.43 -5.10 18.85
N ALA A 27 -20.00 -6.22 19.42
CA ALA A 27 -18.65 -6.43 19.89
C ALA A 27 -18.12 -7.80 19.46
N GLY A 28 -16.85 -7.90 19.15
CA GLY A 28 -16.27 -9.17 18.72
C GLY A 28 -14.76 -9.09 18.53
N PHE A 29 -14.20 -10.21 18.06
CA PHE A 29 -12.78 -10.36 17.80
C PHE A 29 -12.56 -11.13 16.50
N ASN A 30 -11.50 -10.73 15.77
CA ASN A 30 -10.94 -11.52 14.68
C ASN A 30 -9.61 -12.13 15.16
N PHE A 31 -9.46 -13.45 14.97
CA PHE A 31 -8.22 -14.20 15.24
C PHE A 31 -7.55 -14.48 13.90
N TRP A 32 -6.55 -13.71 13.54
CA TRP A 32 -5.78 -13.91 12.32
C TRP A 32 -4.79 -15.06 12.49
N VAL A 33 -4.87 -16.04 11.61
CA VAL A 33 -4.00 -17.24 11.53
C VAL A 33 -2.98 -17.07 10.39
N GLY A 34 -2.88 -15.92 9.82
CA GLY A 34 -2.03 -15.52 8.73
C GLY A 34 -2.51 -14.18 8.20
N GLU A 35 -1.98 -13.74 7.08
CA GLU A 35 -2.29 -12.43 6.51
C GLU A 35 -3.70 -12.37 5.90
N ASN A 36 -4.20 -13.51 5.40
CA ASN A 36 -5.40 -13.57 4.58
C ASN A 36 -6.55 -14.37 5.19
N PHE A 37 -6.35 -14.99 6.36
CA PHE A 37 -7.36 -15.86 6.98
C PHE A 37 -7.54 -15.56 8.47
N ALA A 38 -8.78 -15.37 8.89
CA ALA A 38 -9.11 -15.21 10.30
C ALA A 38 -10.38 -15.96 10.68
N PHE A 39 -10.45 -16.40 11.94
CA PHE A 39 -11.69 -16.74 12.61
C PHE A 39 -12.28 -15.49 13.25
N THR A 40 -13.59 -15.31 13.11
CA THR A 40 -14.32 -14.21 13.74
C THR A 40 -15.36 -14.74 14.72
N VAL A 41 -15.44 -14.13 15.89
CA VAL A 41 -16.51 -14.35 16.86
C VAL A 41 -17.08 -12.99 17.24
N GLN A 42 -18.39 -12.89 17.22
CA GLN A 42 -19.06 -11.63 17.55
C GLN A 42 -20.36 -11.85 18.30
N THR A 43 -20.71 -10.88 19.12
CA THR A 43 -21.99 -10.75 19.79
C THR A 43 -22.63 -9.43 19.36
N THR A 44 -23.86 -9.49 18.94
CA THR A 44 -24.66 -8.33 18.57
C THR A 44 -25.87 -8.25 19.50
N TYR A 45 -26.01 -7.14 20.21
CA TYR A 45 -27.26 -6.81 20.89
C TYR A 45 -28.17 -6.11 19.90
N LYS A 46 -29.38 -6.64 19.72
CA LYS A 46 -30.43 -6.04 18.89
C LYS A 46 -31.53 -5.53 19.78
N HIS A 47 -31.75 -4.22 19.76
CA HIS A 47 -32.86 -3.57 20.44
C HIS A 47 -34.01 -3.36 19.43
N ALA A 48 -35.15 -3.97 19.71
CA ALA A 48 -36.35 -3.79 18.89
C ALA A 48 -37.12 -2.54 19.31
N PHE A 49 -37.57 -1.74 18.33
CA PHE A 49 -38.33 -0.52 18.60
C PHE A 49 -39.85 -0.76 18.79
N GLU A 50 -40.34 -1.94 18.43
CA GLU A 50 -41.73 -2.35 18.63
C GLU A 50 -41.88 -3.40 19.73
N GLU A 51 -42.59 -3.05 20.79
CA GLU A 51 -42.77 -3.93 21.96
C GLU A 51 -43.74 -5.09 21.70
N ASN A 52 -44.64 -5.00 20.72
CA ASN A 52 -45.65 -6.01 20.47
C ASN A 52 -45.19 -7.21 19.65
N TYR A 53 -44.11 -7.04 18.83
CA TYR A 53 -43.62 -8.09 17.91
C TYR A 53 -42.12 -8.29 18.00
N GLY A 54 -41.38 -7.33 18.58
CA GLY A 54 -39.94 -7.37 18.66
C GLY A 54 -39.45 -7.63 20.08
N ILE A 55 -38.67 -8.69 20.28
CA ILE A 55 -37.95 -8.95 21.54
C ILE A 55 -36.47 -8.54 21.36
N SER A 56 -36.01 -7.65 22.24
CA SER A 56 -34.58 -7.33 22.29
C SER A 56 -33.78 -8.56 22.70
N HIS A 57 -32.77 -8.90 21.94
CA HIS A 57 -32.00 -10.14 22.16
C HIS A 57 -30.53 -10.00 21.78
N PHE A 58 -29.72 -10.93 22.29
CA PHE A 58 -28.34 -11.11 21.85
C PHE A 58 -28.28 -12.16 20.75
N GLN A 59 -27.54 -11.84 19.70
CA GLN A 59 -27.19 -12.75 18.63
C GLN A 59 -25.69 -13.00 18.66
N HIS A 60 -25.30 -14.26 18.78
CA HIS A 60 -23.91 -14.67 18.71
C HIS A 60 -23.63 -15.28 17.34
N ALA A 61 -22.51 -14.93 16.75
CA ALA A 61 -22.08 -15.48 15.49
C ALA A 61 -20.59 -15.82 15.51
N ALA A 62 -20.27 -16.92 14.87
CA ALA A 62 -18.90 -17.32 14.58
C ALA A 62 -18.78 -17.55 13.07
N GLY A 63 -17.63 -17.24 12.50
CA GLY A 63 -17.41 -17.38 11.08
C GLY A 63 -15.94 -17.30 10.70
N VAL A 64 -15.70 -17.30 9.42
CA VAL A 64 -14.38 -17.12 8.84
C VAL A 64 -14.36 -15.81 8.07
N LYS A 65 -13.20 -15.14 8.07
CA LYS A 65 -12.94 -13.93 7.29
C LYS A 65 -11.76 -14.23 6.37
N LEU A 66 -11.99 -14.01 5.09
CA LEU A 66 -10.95 -14.11 4.07
C LEU A 66 -10.65 -12.71 3.57
N LYS A 67 -9.37 -12.35 3.55
CA LYS A 67 -8.87 -11.15 2.90
C LYS A 67 -8.38 -11.57 1.52
N PHE A 68 -9.03 -11.06 0.49
CA PHE A 68 -8.60 -11.26 -0.89
C PHE A 68 -7.78 -10.04 -1.30
N GLY A 69 -6.63 -10.28 -1.87
CA GLY A 69 -5.65 -9.29 -2.28
C GLY A 69 -4.26 -9.79 -1.89
N GLY A 70 -3.25 -9.26 -2.53
CA GLY A 70 -1.85 -9.50 -2.17
C GLY A 70 -1.45 -8.82 -0.85
N SER A 71 -0.31 -9.17 -0.33
CA SER A 71 0.45 -8.35 0.59
C SER A 71 1.03 -7.18 -0.21
N ASP A 72 1.13 -6.03 0.40
CA ASP A 72 1.78 -4.82 -0.09
C ASP A 72 2.54 -4.29 1.14
N ARG A 73 3.82 -4.68 1.24
CA ARG A 73 4.60 -4.51 2.47
C ARG A 73 5.09 -3.09 2.68
N ASP A 74 5.43 -2.42 1.60
CA ASP A 74 5.96 -1.05 1.63
C ASP A 74 4.88 0.02 1.44
N GLY A 75 3.68 -0.37 0.95
CA GLY A 75 2.50 0.48 0.89
C GLY A 75 2.46 1.42 -0.31
N ASP A 76 3.12 1.08 -1.40
CA ASP A 76 3.13 1.88 -2.62
C ASP A 76 1.93 1.65 -3.55
N GLY A 77 1.11 0.63 -3.24
CA GLY A 77 -0.10 0.28 -3.98
C GLY A 77 0.10 -0.86 -4.99
N ILE A 78 1.31 -1.40 -5.09
CA ILE A 78 1.65 -2.57 -5.90
C ILE A 78 1.76 -3.78 -4.98
N TYR A 79 1.18 -4.90 -5.36
CA TYR A 79 1.25 -6.09 -4.52
C TYR A 79 2.62 -6.75 -4.62
N ASP A 80 3.14 -7.31 -3.51
CA ASP A 80 4.46 -7.98 -3.41
C ASP A 80 4.77 -8.96 -4.54
N TRP A 81 3.74 -9.58 -5.17
CA TRP A 81 3.90 -10.55 -6.25
C TRP A 81 3.99 -9.90 -7.65
N GLU A 82 3.62 -8.63 -7.77
CA GLU A 82 3.78 -7.79 -8.96
C GLU A 82 4.93 -6.79 -8.81
N ASP A 83 5.43 -6.64 -7.57
CA ASP A 83 6.42 -5.67 -7.19
C ASP A 83 7.83 -6.25 -7.29
N GLU A 84 8.68 -5.60 -8.03
CA GLU A 84 10.09 -5.96 -8.14
C GLU A 84 10.94 -5.48 -6.95
N CYS A 85 10.42 -4.50 -6.18
CA CYS A 85 11.07 -3.92 -5.00
C CYS A 85 10.17 -3.96 -3.74
N PRO A 86 9.63 -5.12 -3.32
CA PRO A 86 8.50 -5.24 -2.38
C PRO A 86 8.76 -4.80 -0.94
N ASP A 87 9.92 -4.27 -0.63
CA ASP A 87 10.29 -3.73 0.67
C ASP A 87 10.66 -2.23 0.60
N THR A 88 10.55 -1.61 -0.60
CA THR A 88 10.94 -0.21 -0.82
C THR A 88 9.93 0.47 -1.74
N PRO A 89 9.12 1.41 -1.22
CA PRO A 89 8.08 2.07 -2.00
C PRO A 89 8.61 2.69 -3.28
N GLY A 90 7.94 2.44 -4.40
CA GLY A 90 8.37 2.92 -5.69
C GLY A 90 7.24 3.36 -6.62
N LEU A 91 7.50 3.34 -7.90
CA LEU A 91 6.59 3.85 -8.91
C LEU A 91 6.00 2.70 -9.76
N PRO A 92 4.71 2.80 -10.15
CA PRO A 92 4.09 1.79 -11.01
C PRO A 92 4.78 1.61 -12.36
N GLU A 93 5.40 2.66 -12.89
CA GLU A 93 6.14 2.65 -14.16
C GLU A 93 7.44 1.85 -14.08
N PHE A 94 7.97 1.64 -12.85
CA PHE A 94 9.15 0.81 -12.56
C PHE A 94 8.80 -0.46 -11.79
N ASN A 95 7.54 -0.94 -11.92
CA ASN A 95 7.05 -2.15 -11.25
C ASN A 95 7.33 -2.15 -9.73
N GLY A 96 7.12 -1.01 -9.05
CA GLY A 96 7.34 -0.86 -7.62
C GLY A 96 8.77 -0.48 -7.19
N CYS A 97 9.68 -0.27 -8.12
CA CYS A 97 11.01 0.22 -7.77
C CYS A 97 11.10 1.75 -7.73
N PRO A 98 11.92 2.32 -6.83
CA PRO A 98 12.08 3.76 -6.70
C PRO A 98 12.88 4.37 -7.85
N ASP A 99 12.57 5.64 -8.11
CA ASP A 99 13.37 6.62 -8.87
C ASP A 99 13.49 7.83 -7.94
N THR A 100 14.61 7.91 -7.23
CA THR A 100 14.76 8.81 -6.09
C THR A 100 14.91 10.28 -6.53
N ASP A 101 15.52 10.53 -7.65
CA ASP A 101 15.76 11.90 -8.15
C ASP A 101 14.78 12.33 -9.26
N GLY A 102 14.01 11.39 -9.83
CA GLY A 102 12.93 11.65 -10.76
C GLY A 102 13.39 11.92 -12.20
N ASP A 103 14.51 11.36 -12.61
CA ASP A 103 15.03 11.55 -13.98
C ASP A 103 14.47 10.54 -14.99
N GLY A 104 13.70 9.55 -14.51
CA GLY A 104 13.07 8.51 -15.33
C GLY A 104 13.90 7.24 -15.44
N ILE A 105 14.91 7.07 -14.58
CA ILE A 105 15.71 5.86 -14.46
C ILE A 105 15.56 5.33 -13.03
N GLU A 106 15.18 4.07 -12.89
CA GLU A 106 15.05 3.47 -11.55
C GLU A 106 16.40 3.38 -10.84
N ASP A 107 16.44 3.60 -9.52
CA ASP A 107 17.67 3.68 -8.71
C ASP A 107 18.66 2.52 -8.93
N ARG A 108 18.16 1.30 -9.18
CA ARG A 108 19.02 0.12 -9.41
C ARG A 108 19.76 0.13 -10.75
N ASN A 109 19.25 0.90 -11.71
CA ASN A 109 19.82 1.07 -13.06
C ASN A 109 20.49 2.43 -13.22
N ASP A 110 20.39 3.27 -12.20
CA ASP A 110 20.96 4.62 -12.18
C ASP A 110 22.35 4.62 -11.53
N ALA A 111 23.32 5.16 -12.23
CA ALA A 111 24.67 5.35 -11.72
C ALA A 111 24.78 6.55 -10.75
N CYS A 112 23.78 7.46 -10.78
CA CYS A 112 23.72 8.66 -9.95
C CYS A 112 22.34 8.84 -9.26
N PRO A 113 21.82 7.88 -8.49
CA PRO A 113 20.41 7.77 -8.07
C PRO A 113 19.90 8.89 -7.15
N ASN A 114 20.66 9.92 -6.91
CA ASN A 114 20.27 11.08 -6.11
C ASN A 114 20.51 12.41 -6.84
N THR A 115 20.86 12.35 -8.13
CA THR A 115 21.19 13.55 -8.91
C THR A 115 20.72 13.37 -10.34
N PRO A 116 19.61 14.01 -10.72
CA PRO A 116 18.99 13.81 -12.03
C PRO A 116 19.97 13.99 -13.18
N GLY A 117 19.97 13.06 -14.11
CA GLY A 117 20.89 13.09 -15.23
C GLY A 117 20.28 12.62 -16.54
N LEU A 118 21.13 12.13 -17.43
CA LEU A 118 20.73 11.77 -18.78
C LEU A 118 20.76 10.24 -18.96
N PRO A 119 19.79 9.68 -19.69
CA PRO A 119 19.78 8.24 -19.98
C PRO A 119 21.03 7.74 -20.70
N GLU A 120 21.65 8.58 -21.53
CA GLU A 120 22.89 8.25 -22.25
C GLU A 120 24.10 8.10 -21.32
N PHE A 121 24.03 8.67 -20.09
CA PHE A 121 25.03 8.55 -19.04
C PHE A 121 24.54 7.71 -17.86
N ASN A 122 23.54 6.84 -18.10
CA ASN A 122 22.95 5.99 -17.08
C ASN A 122 22.51 6.78 -15.83
N GLY A 123 21.81 7.90 -16.00
CA GLY A 123 21.30 8.74 -14.94
C GLY A 123 22.29 9.74 -14.32
N CYS A 124 23.52 9.82 -14.82
CA CYS A 124 24.42 10.85 -14.35
C CYS A 124 24.29 12.16 -15.16
N PRO A 125 24.45 13.33 -14.49
CA PRO A 125 24.51 14.62 -15.16
C PRO A 125 25.82 14.81 -15.94
N ASP A 126 25.74 15.65 -16.97
CA ASP A 126 26.87 16.26 -17.68
C ASP A 126 26.65 17.76 -17.58
N THR A 127 27.27 18.39 -16.57
CA THR A 127 26.98 19.77 -16.18
C THR A 127 27.45 20.78 -17.18
N ASP A 128 28.57 20.56 -17.86
CA ASP A 128 29.13 21.50 -18.82
C ASP A 128 28.88 21.13 -20.29
N GLY A 129 28.35 19.92 -20.55
CA GLY A 129 27.89 19.47 -21.86
C GLY A 129 29.01 19.05 -22.81
N ASP A 130 30.14 18.58 -22.29
CA ASP A 130 31.26 18.11 -23.11
C ASP A 130 31.17 16.62 -23.52
N GLY A 131 30.14 15.91 -23.00
CA GLY A 131 29.88 14.51 -23.31
C GLY A 131 30.54 13.55 -22.35
N ILE A 132 31.04 14.03 -21.22
CA ILE A 132 31.59 13.21 -20.13
C ILE A 132 30.75 13.43 -18.89
N PRO A 133 30.14 12.39 -18.29
CA PRO A 133 29.32 12.61 -17.10
C PRO A 133 30.17 13.07 -15.91
N ASP A 134 29.60 13.94 -15.07
CA ASP A 134 30.28 14.59 -13.94
C ASP A 134 31.13 13.64 -13.05
N PRO A 135 30.69 12.41 -12.73
CA PRO A 135 31.51 11.48 -11.93
C PRO A 135 32.78 10.99 -12.64
N GLN A 136 32.87 11.11 -13.96
CA GLN A 136 33.99 10.68 -14.79
C GLN A 136 34.80 11.88 -15.33
N ASP A 137 34.29 13.08 -15.06
CA ASP A 137 34.90 14.33 -15.51
C ASP A 137 35.78 14.92 -14.39
N ALA A 138 37.05 15.21 -14.75
CA ALA A 138 37.99 15.89 -13.85
C ALA A 138 37.72 17.40 -13.71
N CYS A 139 36.99 17.99 -14.66
CA CYS A 139 36.64 19.42 -14.70
C CYS A 139 35.12 19.63 -14.95
N PRO A 140 34.18 19.13 -14.13
CA PRO A 140 32.76 19.00 -14.44
C PRO A 140 31.98 20.32 -14.61
N ASN A 141 32.64 21.45 -14.65
CA ASN A 141 32.05 22.77 -14.88
C ASN A 141 32.77 23.54 -15.99
N THR A 142 33.69 22.88 -16.71
CA THR A 142 34.50 23.54 -17.75
C THR A 142 34.71 22.58 -18.90
N PRO A 143 34.00 22.73 -20.02
CA PRO A 143 34.06 21.80 -21.13
C PRO A 143 35.47 21.52 -21.61
N GLY A 144 35.80 20.25 -21.76
CA GLY A 144 37.13 19.84 -22.19
C GLY A 144 37.13 18.68 -23.19
N LEU A 145 38.26 18.01 -23.30
CA LEU A 145 38.40 16.92 -24.25
C LEU A 145 38.47 15.55 -23.50
N PRO A 146 37.94 14.48 -24.09
CA PRO A 146 38.01 13.14 -23.49
C PRO A 146 39.45 12.67 -23.22
N GLU A 147 40.39 13.09 -24.03
CA GLU A 147 41.81 12.77 -23.86
C GLU A 147 42.46 13.42 -22.63
N PHE A 148 41.82 14.46 -22.07
CA PHE A 148 42.21 15.11 -20.81
C PHE A 148 41.20 14.90 -19.70
N ASN A 149 40.38 13.83 -19.80
CA ASN A 149 39.29 13.50 -18.83
C ASN A 149 38.39 14.72 -18.55
N GLY A 150 37.96 15.44 -19.60
CA GLY A 150 37.04 16.55 -19.49
C GLY A 150 37.66 17.90 -19.11
N CYS A 151 38.98 18.01 -19.03
CA CYS A 151 39.63 19.29 -18.81
C CYS A 151 40.10 19.95 -20.14
N PRO A 152 40.20 21.29 -20.17
CA PRO A 152 40.71 22.03 -21.32
C PRO A 152 42.16 21.74 -21.70
#